data_5fd7998bd4dc68e89518b2396e087818
#
_entry.id   5fd7998bd4dc68e89518b2396e087818
#
_cell.length_a   1.000
_cell.length_b   1.000
_cell.length_c   1.000
_cell.angle_alpha   90.00
_cell.angle_beta   90.00
_cell.angle_gamma   90.00
#
_symmetry.space_group_name_H-M   'P 1'
#
loop_
_entity.id
_entity.type
_entity.pdbx_description
1 polymer ?
#
loop_
_entity_poly.entity_id
_entity_poly.type
_entity_poly.pdbx_seq_one_letter_code
_entity_poly.pdbx_strand_id
1 'polypeptide(L)'
;KNPCAAKNPCAAKNPCAAKAVQRPAGYKPYQADRAELVAAGKALFSDTSLSTNNLSCASCHTGYGAYKESFAQPYPHAVDMATDLHGMKTVHLDEMVQLCMVTPMAGKPLDWKAKELAALVAYVEGEQKGFKAHLAKAPCAAKNPCAAKNPCAARNPCAARNPCAAKNPCAAKNPCAAKNPCAAK
;
A
#
# COMPACT_ATOMS: atom_id res chain seq x y z
N LYS A 1 -12.88 -10.78 -30.36
CA LYS A 1 -13.13 -9.50 -29.67
C LYS A 1 -12.43 -9.59 -28.30
N ASN A 2 -11.47 -8.72 -28.03
CA ASN A 2 -10.70 -8.72 -26.78
C ASN A 2 -11.61 -8.20 -25.64
N PRO A 3 -11.97 -9.03 -24.64
CA PRO A 3 -12.84 -8.60 -23.56
C PRO A 3 -12.20 -7.53 -22.67
N CYS A 4 -10.87 -7.33 -22.78
CA CYS A 4 -10.15 -6.27 -22.07
C CYS A 4 -10.25 -4.89 -22.76
N ALA A 5 -10.78 -4.81 -23.99
CA ALA A 5 -10.92 -3.56 -24.74
C ALA A 5 -12.28 -2.86 -24.50
N ALA A 6 -13.25 -3.51 -23.85
CA ALA A 6 -14.50 -2.88 -23.48
C ALA A 6 -14.24 -1.85 -22.38
N LYS A 7 -14.68 -0.60 -22.58
CA LYS A 7 -14.72 0.41 -21.51
C LYS A 7 -15.52 -0.14 -20.34
N ASN A 8 -14.81 -0.63 -19.32
CA ASN A 8 -15.42 -1.25 -18.17
C ASN A 8 -15.96 -0.16 -17.25
N PRO A 9 -17.27 -0.02 -17.04
CA PRO A 9 -17.84 0.92 -16.10
C PRO A 9 -17.45 0.62 -14.64
N CYS A 10 -16.93 -0.59 -14.38
CA CYS A 10 -16.32 -0.98 -13.11
C CYS A 10 -14.79 -0.88 -13.21
N ALA A 11 -14.25 0.31 -13.44
CA ALA A 11 -12.80 0.56 -13.47
C ALA A 11 -12.07 0.13 -12.17
N ALA A 12 -12.82 -0.13 -11.09
CA ALA A 12 -12.30 -0.58 -9.79
C ALA A 12 -11.85 -2.06 -9.77
N LYS A 13 -12.18 -2.88 -10.77
CA LYS A 13 -11.78 -4.30 -10.80
C LYS A 13 -11.51 -4.74 -12.22
N ASN A 14 -10.30 -4.46 -12.72
CA ASN A 14 -9.89 -4.95 -14.04
C ASN A 14 -9.29 -6.37 -13.92
N PRO A 15 -10.07 -7.44 -14.23
CA PRO A 15 -9.59 -8.82 -14.10
C PRO A 15 -8.44 -9.15 -15.05
N CYS A 16 -8.29 -8.38 -16.15
CA CYS A 16 -7.15 -8.56 -17.05
C CYS A 16 -5.86 -7.98 -16.47
N ALA A 17 -5.95 -6.86 -15.76
CA ALA A 17 -4.80 -6.29 -15.04
C ALA A 17 -4.39 -7.19 -13.88
N ALA A 18 -5.36 -7.74 -13.14
CA ALA A 18 -5.08 -8.72 -12.09
C ALA A 18 -4.33 -9.94 -12.63
N LYS A 19 -4.77 -10.50 -13.76
CA LYS A 19 -4.13 -11.67 -14.37
C LYS A 19 -2.67 -11.39 -14.80
N ALA A 20 -2.37 -10.17 -15.23
CA ALA A 20 -1.02 -9.80 -15.67
C ALA A 20 -0.01 -9.72 -14.50
N VAL A 21 -0.50 -9.47 -13.28
CA VAL A 21 0.33 -9.31 -12.08
C VAL A 21 0.30 -10.50 -11.12
N GLN A 22 -0.50 -11.52 -11.42
CA GLN A 22 -0.52 -12.77 -10.65
C GLN A 22 0.61 -13.69 -11.06
N ARG A 23 1.16 -14.41 -10.08
CA ARG A 23 2.18 -15.43 -10.33
C ARG A 23 1.69 -16.46 -11.33
N PRO A 24 2.46 -16.74 -12.39
CA PRO A 24 2.13 -17.84 -13.30
C PRO A 24 2.29 -19.20 -12.59
N ALA A 25 1.57 -20.20 -13.08
CA ALA A 25 1.68 -21.56 -12.56
C ALA A 25 3.14 -22.05 -12.70
N GLY A 26 3.66 -22.68 -11.64
CA GLY A 26 5.01 -23.18 -11.59
C GLY A 26 6.10 -22.09 -11.55
N TYR A 27 5.73 -20.88 -11.21
CA TYR A 27 6.66 -19.76 -11.08
C TYR A 27 7.84 -20.09 -10.16
N LYS A 28 9.02 -19.80 -10.68
CA LYS A 28 10.29 -19.81 -9.93
C LYS A 28 11.00 -18.48 -10.18
N PRO A 29 11.37 -17.73 -9.14
CA PRO A 29 12.07 -16.47 -9.31
C PRO A 29 13.47 -16.70 -9.90
N TYR A 30 14.00 -15.70 -10.57
CA TYR A 30 15.38 -15.67 -11.00
C TYR A 30 16.33 -15.87 -9.80
N GLN A 31 17.36 -16.69 -9.97
CA GLN A 31 18.32 -17.01 -8.93
C GLN A 31 19.67 -16.37 -9.24
N ALA A 32 20.20 -15.61 -8.30
CA ALA A 32 21.56 -15.06 -8.32
C ALA A 32 22.02 -14.81 -6.87
N ASP A 33 23.25 -14.34 -6.71
CA ASP A 33 23.74 -13.91 -5.40
C ASP A 33 22.82 -12.82 -4.81
N ARG A 34 22.52 -12.97 -3.52
CA ARG A 34 21.57 -12.06 -2.85
C ARG A 34 22.11 -10.63 -2.76
N ALA A 35 23.41 -10.45 -2.54
CA ALA A 35 23.98 -9.10 -2.44
C ALA A 35 23.95 -8.41 -3.81
N GLU A 36 24.18 -9.15 -4.88
CA GLU A 36 24.06 -8.67 -6.26
C GLU A 36 22.61 -8.25 -6.55
N LEU A 37 21.63 -9.10 -6.22
CA LEU A 37 20.21 -8.78 -6.41
C LEU A 37 19.80 -7.54 -5.62
N VAL A 38 20.20 -7.40 -4.37
CA VAL A 38 19.89 -6.24 -3.54
C VAL A 38 20.50 -4.97 -4.10
N ALA A 39 21.76 -5.02 -4.57
CA ALA A 39 22.42 -3.86 -5.17
C ALA A 39 21.72 -3.42 -6.46
N ALA A 40 21.37 -4.36 -7.34
CA ALA A 40 20.62 -4.09 -8.56
C ALA A 40 19.20 -3.57 -8.24
N GLY A 41 18.52 -4.17 -7.26
CA GLY A 41 17.19 -3.76 -6.83
C GLY A 41 17.17 -2.35 -6.27
N LYS A 42 18.21 -1.94 -5.54
CA LYS A 42 18.35 -0.57 -5.04
C LYS A 42 18.41 0.46 -6.18
N ALA A 43 19.16 0.14 -7.24
CA ALA A 43 19.23 1.01 -8.42
C ALA A 43 17.88 1.09 -9.12
N LEU A 44 17.24 -0.06 -9.38
CA LEU A 44 15.92 -0.13 -10.00
C LEU A 44 14.82 0.55 -9.18
N PHE A 45 14.91 0.52 -7.85
CA PHE A 45 13.95 1.15 -6.97
C PHE A 45 13.85 2.67 -7.17
N SER A 46 14.91 3.32 -7.62
CA SER A 46 14.98 4.75 -7.94
C SER A 46 14.88 5.05 -9.44
N ASP A 47 14.77 4.02 -10.28
CA ASP A 47 14.75 4.17 -11.74
C ASP A 47 13.37 4.61 -12.23
N THR A 48 13.29 5.80 -12.78
CA THR A 48 12.06 6.35 -13.37
C THR A 48 11.77 5.81 -14.77
N SER A 49 12.76 5.19 -15.44
CA SER A 49 12.56 4.62 -16.77
C SER A 49 11.65 3.40 -16.78
N LEU A 50 11.40 2.80 -15.62
CA LEU A 50 10.45 1.68 -15.44
C LEU A 50 8.99 2.12 -15.57
N SER A 51 8.72 3.43 -15.59
CA SER A 51 7.37 3.99 -15.64
C SER A 51 7.14 4.80 -16.92
N THR A 52 5.88 5.07 -17.23
CA THR A 52 5.51 5.99 -18.31
C THR A 52 5.18 7.40 -17.81
N ASN A 53 5.16 7.60 -16.49
CA ASN A 53 4.79 8.84 -15.82
C ASN A 53 5.93 9.45 -14.97
N ASN A 54 7.16 9.01 -15.19
CA ASN A 54 8.37 9.44 -14.49
C ASN A 54 8.38 9.18 -12.97
N LEU A 55 7.51 8.30 -12.47
CA LEU A 55 7.57 7.84 -11.10
C LEU A 55 8.51 6.65 -10.97
N SER A 56 9.13 6.53 -9.80
CA SER A 56 9.87 5.35 -9.38
C SER A 56 9.27 4.82 -8.06
N CYS A 57 9.68 3.65 -7.61
CA CYS A 57 9.29 3.16 -6.30
C CYS A 57 9.69 4.15 -5.19
N ALA A 58 10.89 4.74 -5.31
CA ALA A 58 11.41 5.73 -4.38
C ALA A 58 10.55 7.01 -4.32
N SER A 59 9.83 7.36 -5.39
CA SER A 59 8.96 8.55 -5.42
C SER A 59 7.91 8.54 -4.30
N CYS A 60 7.45 7.35 -3.92
CA CYS A 60 6.46 7.16 -2.84
C CYS A 60 7.06 6.55 -1.58
N HIS A 61 8.11 5.74 -1.69
CA HIS A 61 8.58 4.89 -0.59
C HIS A 61 9.89 5.36 0.07
N THR A 62 10.45 6.50 -0.33
CA THR A 62 11.62 7.07 0.34
C THR A 62 11.31 7.34 1.81
N GLY A 63 12.22 6.93 2.71
CA GLY A 63 12.05 7.12 4.15
C GLY A 63 10.84 6.41 4.73
N TYR A 64 10.43 5.30 4.12
CA TYR A 64 9.24 4.50 4.45
C TYR A 64 7.90 5.23 4.20
N GLY A 65 7.90 6.30 3.43
CA GLY A 65 6.68 6.97 3.00
C GLY A 65 5.73 6.03 2.28
N ALA A 66 4.44 6.31 2.34
CA ALA A 66 3.35 5.55 1.70
C ALA A 66 3.28 4.04 2.04
N TYR A 67 4.16 3.49 2.86
CA TYR A 67 3.97 2.14 3.39
C TYR A 67 2.90 2.16 4.49
N LYS A 68 1.96 1.22 4.40
CA LYS A 68 1.00 0.96 5.48
C LYS A 68 1.58 -0.05 6.47
N GLU A 69 1.06 -0.09 7.68
CA GLU A 69 1.51 -1.04 8.73
C GLU A 69 1.46 -2.50 8.27
N SER A 70 0.53 -2.83 7.36
CA SER A 70 0.44 -4.16 6.76
C SER A 70 1.71 -4.59 6.02
N PHE A 71 2.52 -3.65 5.52
CA PHE A 71 3.81 -3.95 4.89
C PHE A 71 4.79 -4.64 5.84
N ALA A 72 4.67 -4.44 7.16
CA ALA A 72 5.48 -5.14 8.14
C ALA A 72 5.07 -6.62 8.35
N GLN A 73 3.92 -7.05 7.82
CA GLN A 73 3.42 -8.42 7.94
C GLN A 73 4.12 -9.35 6.94
N PRO A 74 4.25 -10.65 7.26
CA PRO A 74 4.74 -11.63 6.31
C PRO A 74 3.83 -11.73 5.07
N TYR A 75 4.44 -11.83 3.89
CA TYR A 75 3.72 -12.16 2.67
C TYR A 75 3.49 -13.67 2.54
N PRO A 76 2.38 -14.13 1.91
CA PRO A 76 1.30 -13.33 1.33
C PRO A 76 0.30 -12.84 2.38
N HIS A 77 -0.25 -11.64 2.15
CA HIS A 77 -1.33 -11.07 2.97
C HIS A 77 -2.23 -10.15 2.13
N ALA A 78 -3.33 -9.68 2.72
CA ALA A 78 -4.24 -8.74 2.06
C ALA A 78 -3.63 -7.34 2.03
N VAL A 79 -3.72 -6.67 0.87
CA VAL A 79 -3.31 -5.28 0.68
C VAL A 79 -4.45 -4.55 -0.02
N ASP A 80 -4.85 -3.39 0.52
CA ASP A 80 -6.03 -2.65 0.04
C ASP A 80 -5.97 -2.38 -1.47
N MET A 81 -4.83 -1.92 -1.98
CA MET A 81 -4.67 -1.66 -3.41
C MET A 81 -4.91 -2.90 -4.27
N ALA A 82 -4.49 -4.06 -3.81
CA ALA A 82 -4.69 -5.33 -4.51
C ALA A 82 -6.16 -5.78 -4.45
N THR A 83 -6.80 -5.63 -3.31
CA THR A 83 -8.22 -5.99 -3.14
C THR A 83 -9.14 -5.05 -3.88
N ASP A 84 -8.93 -3.75 -3.76
CA ASP A 84 -9.85 -2.73 -4.25
C ASP A 84 -9.73 -2.54 -5.77
N LEU A 85 -8.51 -2.50 -6.29
CA LEU A 85 -8.26 -2.22 -7.71
C LEU A 85 -8.15 -3.47 -8.58
N HIS A 86 -7.73 -4.59 -8.01
CA HIS A 86 -7.45 -5.81 -8.77
C HIS A 86 -8.26 -7.03 -8.32
N GLY A 87 -9.03 -6.92 -7.23
CA GLY A 87 -9.86 -8.02 -6.72
C GLY A 87 -9.04 -9.20 -6.17
N MET A 88 -7.77 -9.00 -5.87
CA MET A 88 -6.89 -10.03 -5.30
C MET A 88 -7.05 -10.08 -3.78
N LYS A 89 -7.45 -11.22 -3.23
CA LYS A 89 -7.68 -11.39 -1.79
C LYS A 89 -6.40 -11.29 -0.97
N THR A 90 -5.32 -11.84 -1.48
CA THR A 90 -3.97 -11.78 -0.92
C THR A 90 -2.97 -11.60 -2.04
N VAL A 91 -1.80 -11.07 -1.72
CA VAL A 91 -0.71 -10.89 -2.67
C VAL A 91 0.59 -11.37 -2.08
N HIS A 92 1.46 -11.90 -2.92
CA HIS A 92 2.87 -12.10 -2.61
C HIS A 92 3.66 -10.81 -2.84
N LEU A 93 4.87 -10.73 -2.32
CA LEU A 93 5.69 -9.51 -2.45
C LEU A 93 6.02 -9.17 -3.91
N ASP A 94 6.32 -10.17 -4.73
CA ASP A 94 6.59 -9.97 -6.16
C ASP A 94 5.33 -9.54 -6.93
N GLU A 95 4.16 -10.08 -6.59
CA GLU A 95 2.88 -9.60 -7.12
C GLU A 95 2.62 -8.15 -6.72
N MET A 96 2.99 -7.75 -5.48
CA MET A 96 2.87 -6.38 -5.03
C MET A 96 3.79 -5.43 -5.81
N VAL A 97 5.03 -5.86 -6.10
CA VAL A 97 5.94 -5.11 -6.99
C VAL A 97 5.32 -4.93 -8.38
N GLN A 98 4.78 -6.00 -8.97
CA GLN A 98 4.09 -5.93 -10.27
C GLN A 98 2.87 -5.00 -10.25
N LEU A 99 2.09 -5.02 -9.16
CA LEU A 99 0.96 -4.11 -8.98
C LEU A 99 1.40 -2.63 -8.98
N CYS A 100 2.50 -2.33 -8.28
CA CYS A 100 3.06 -0.98 -8.25
C CYS A 100 3.56 -0.54 -9.64
N MET A 101 4.12 -1.46 -10.43
CA MET A 101 4.54 -1.17 -11.80
C MET A 101 3.36 -0.75 -12.68
N VAL A 102 2.24 -1.46 -12.63
CA VAL A 102 1.13 -1.24 -13.57
C VAL A 102 0.14 -0.19 -13.10
N THR A 103 0.00 0.05 -11.80
CA THR A 103 -1.02 0.95 -11.26
C THR A 103 -0.46 2.35 -11.00
N PRO A 104 0.34 2.63 -9.95
CA PRO A 104 0.80 3.99 -9.71
C PRO A 104 1.86 4.43 -10.71
N MET A 105 2.72 3.53 -11.20
CA MET A 105 3.79 3.88 -12.12
C MET A 105 3.36 3.86 -13.59
N ALA A 106 2.15 3.38 -13.89
CA ALA A 106 1.61 3.26 -15.24
C ALA A 106 2.57 2.59 -16.24
N GLY A 107 3.42 1.69 -15.74
CA GLY A 107 4.39 0.93 -16.51
C GLY A 107 3.84 -0.41 -16.99
N LYS A 108 4.72 -1.22 -17.54
CA LYS A 108 4.42 -2.60 -17.90
C LYS A 108 4.86 -3.53 -16.76
N PRO A 109 4.17 -4.66 -16.54
CA PRO A 109 4.68 -5.67 -15.62
C PRO A 109 6.05 -6.17 -16.12
N LEU A 110 6.95 -6.43 -15.18
CA LEU A 110 8.24 -7.05 -15.47
C LEU A 110 8.05 -8.53 -15.86
N ASP A 111 8.97 -9.07 -16.65
CA ASP A 111 8.97 -10.52 -16.89
C ASP A 111 9.17 -11.26 -15.57
N TRP A 112 8.36 -12.30 -15.33
CA TRP A 112 8.39 -13.07 -14.10
C TRP A 112 9.71 -13.82 -13.87
N LYS A 113 10.45 -14.09 -14.94
CA LYS A 113 11.77 -14.74 -14.89
C LYS A 113 12.93 -13.76 -14.98
N ALA A 114 12.66 -12.46 -15.09
CA ALA A 114 13.67 -11.44 -15.22
C ALA A 114 14.45 -11.23 -13.91
N LYS A 115 15.72 -10.91 -14.04
CA LYS A 115 16.59 -10.51 -12.93
C LYS A 115 16.06 -9.26 -12.22
N GLU A 116 15.49 -8.35 -12.96
CA GLU A 116 14.95 -7.06 -12.47
C GLU A 116 13.85 -7.27 -11.43
N LEU A 117 12.92 -8.18 -11.68
CA LEU A 117 11.87 -8.50 -10.71
C LEU A 117 12.47 -9.12 -9.43
N ALA A 118 13.36 -10.11 -9.58
CA ALA A 118 14.01 -10.73 -8.45
C ALA A 118 14.86 -9.74 -7.64
N ALA A 119 15.53 -8.80 -8.33
CA ALA A 119 16.33 -7.76 -7.71
C ALA A 119 15.46 -6.78 -6.90
N LEU A 120 14.35 -6.28 -7.49
CA LEU A 120 13.42 -5.42 -6.77
C LEU A 120 12.83 -6.12 -5.55
N VAL A 121 12.41 -7.38 -5.69
CA VAL A 121 11.89 -8.18 -4.57
C VAL A 121 12.94 -8.33 -3.47
N ALA A 122 14.20 -8.66 -3.81
CA ALA A 122 15.26 -8.81 -2.83
C ALA A 122 15.57 -7.50 -2.08
N TYR A 123 15.52 -6.36 -2.76
CA TYR A 123 15.70 -5.05 -2.14
C TYR A 123 14.49 -4.69 -1.24
N VAL A 124 13.26 -4.86 -1.73
CA VAL A 124 12.03 -4.53 -0.98
C VAL A 124 11.85 -5.42 0.26
N GLU A 125 12.35 -6.66 0.25
CA GLU A 125 12.44 -7.48 1.47
C GLU A 125 13.34 -6.83 2.53
N GLY A 126 14.42 -6.16 2.12
CA GLY A 126 15.26 -5.37 3.00
C GLY A 126 14.53 -4.16 3.56
N GLU A 127 13.81 -3.42 2.70
CA GLU A 127 12.94 -2.30 3.10
C GLU A 127 11.87 -2.74 4.10
N GLN A 128 11.26 -3.90 3.89
CA GLN A 128 10.26 -4.46 4.82
C GLN A 128 10.84 -4.71 6.21
N LYS A 129 12.05 -5.30 6.28
CA LYS A 129 12.75 -5.50 7.57
C LYS A 129 13.09 -4.18 8.24
N GLY A 130 13.56 -3.21 7.47
CA GLY A 130 13.85 -1.85 7.93
C GLY A 130 12.60 -1.15 8.44
N PHE A 131 11.50 -1.23 7.71
CA PHE A 131 10.21 -0.66 8.09
C PHE A 131 9.66 -1.28 9.38
N LYS A 132 9.73 -2.60 9.54
CA LYS A 132 9.36 -3.28 10.77
C LYS A 132 10.17 -2.79 11.98
N ALA A 133 11.48 -2.60 11.79
CA ALA A 133 12.35 -2.04 12.82
C ALA A 133 12.04 -0.56 13.12
N HIS A 134 11.68 0.21 12.08
CA HIS A 134 11.24 1.60 12.21
C HIS A 134 9.96 1.70 13.04
N LEU A 135 8.94 0.89 12.77
CA LEU A 135 7.70 0.83 13.54
C LEU A 135 7.97 0.46 15.02
N ALA A 136 8.89 -0.47 15.27
CA ALA A 136 9.22 -0.89 16.62
C ALA A 136 9.90 0.23 17.44
N LYS A 137 10.61 1.15 16.76
CA LYS A 137 11.27 2.30 17.39
C LYS A 137 10.36 3.51 17.54
N ALA A 138 9.24 3.56 16.83
CA ALA A 138 8.24 4.62 16.90
C ALA A 138 7.10 4.21 17.85
N PRO A 139 7.20 4.46 19.18
CA PRO A 139 6.23 3.96 20.15
C PRO A 139 4.82 4.53 19.97
N CYS A 140 4.71 5.62 19.21
CA CYS A 140 3.41 6.23 18.88
C CYS A 140 2.75 5.66 17.61
N ALA A 141 3.50 4.96 16.76
CA ALA A 141 2.95 4.32 15.56
C ALA A 141 2.43 2.90 15.84
N ALA A 142 3.08 2.17 16.76
CA ALA A 142 2.66 0.81 17.16
C ALA A 142 1.50 0.80 18.16
N LYS A 143 1.28 1.90 18.84
CA LYS A 143 0.13 2.13 19.72
C LYS A 143 -0.53 3.41 19.27
N ASN A 144 -1.45 3.31 18.32
CA ASN A 144 -2.44 4.36 18.19
C ASN A 144 -3.19 4.42 19.54
N PRO A 145 -2.90 5.39 20.42
CA PRO A 145 -3.54 5.47 21.73
C PRO A 145 -5.04 5.73 21.58
N CYS A 146 -5.47 6.15 20.38
CA CYS A 146 -6.88 6.26 20.01
C CYS A 146 -7.51 4.94 19.57
N ALA A 147 -6.73 3.93 19.14
CA ALA A 147 -7.26 2.63 18.71
C ALA A 147 -7.34 1.61 19.85
N ALA A 148 -6.37 1.61 20.79
CA ALA A 148 -6.34 0.66 21.90
C ALA A 148 -7.18 1.09 23.10
N LYS A 149 -7.35 2.37 23.29
CA LYS A 149 -8.28 2.99 24.25
C LYS A 149 -8.83 4.23 23.59
N ASN A 150 -9.97 4.10 22.92
CA ASN A 150 -10.74 5.28 22.60
C ASN A 150 -11.17 5.91 23.95
N PRO A 151 -10.47 6.94 24.45
CA PRO A 151 -10.83 7.57 25.70
C PRO A 151 -12.21 8.21 25.63
N CYS A 152 -12.73 8.40 24.39
CA CYS A 152 -14.12 8.81 24.14
C CYS A 152 -15.11 7.64 24.22
N ALA A 153 -14.68 6.37 24.12
CA ALA A 153 -15.58 5.22 24.20
C ALA A 153 -15.71 4.66 25.63
N ALA A 154 -14.64 4.70 26.43
CA ALA A 154 -14.65 4.15 27.79
C ALA A 154 -15.12 5.17 28.88
N ARG A 155 -14.91 6.43 28.65
CA ARG A 155 -15.49 7.56 29.39
C ARG A 155 -15.62 8.68 28.39
N ASN A 156 -16.82 8.90 27.90
CA ASN A 156 -17.11 10.11 27.18
C ASN A 156 -16.95 11.29 28.14
N PRO A 157 -15.79 11.98 28.18
CA PRO A 157 -15.63 13.13 29.08
C PRO A 157 -16.56 14.29 28.68
N CYS A 158 -17.14 14.22 27.46
CA CYS A 158 -18.19 15.10 27.00
C CYS A 158 -19.57 14.74 27.58
N ALA A 159 -19.78 13.52 28.11
CA ALA A 159 -21.06 13.13 28.71
C ALA A 159 -21.13 13.47 30.21
N ALA A 160 -19.99 13.46 30.94
CA ALA A 160 -19.98 13.70 32.38
C ALA A 160 -19.79 15.19 32.77
N ARG A 161 -19.08 15.93 31.96
CA ARG A 161 -18.97 17.41 32.03
C ARG A 161 -18.66 17.83 30.60
N ASN A 162 -19.68 18.33 29.92
CA ASN A 162 -19.51 18.83 28.57
C ASN A 162 -18.65 20.12 28.60
N PRO A 163 -17.31 20.04 28.59
CA PRO A 163 -16.47 21.23 28.51
C PRO A 163 -16.61 21.89 27.14
N CYS A 164 -17.31 21.19 26.20
CA CYS A 164 -17.63 21.68 24.87
C CYS A 164 -18.93 22.50 24.87
N ALA A 165 -19.73 22.50 25.95
CA ALA A 165 -20.96 23.33 26.02
C ALA A 165 -20.62 24.82 26.12
N ALA A 166 -19.50 25.18 26.71
CA ALA A 166 -19.08 26.58 26.86
C ALA A 166 -18.16 27.10 25.75
N LYS A 167 -17.34 26.25 25.17
CA LYS A 167 -16.45 26.58 24.04
C LYS A 167 -16.06 25.26 23.34
N ASN A 168 -16.88 24.84 22.37
CA ASN A 168 -16.58 23.66 21.57
C ASN A 168 -15.55 24.02 20.48
N PRO A 169 -14.23 23.80 20.70
CA PRO A 169 -13.24 24.05 19.67
C PRO A 169 -13.38 23.07 18.50
N CYS A 170 -14.14 21.96 18.69
CA CYS A 170 -14.44 20.98 17.64
C CYS A 170 -15.66 21.40 16.81
N ALA A 171 -16.58 22.22 17.33
CA ALA A 171 -17.74 22.68 16.56
C ALA A 171 -17.34 23.72 15.50
N ALA A 172 -16.32 24.54 15.79
CA ALA A 172 -15.82 25.55 14.85
C ALA A 172 -14.91 24.98 13.74
N LYS A 173 -14.41 23.75 13.88
CA LYS A 173 -13.49 23.11 12.93
C LYS A 173 -13.73 21.61 12.77
N ASN A 174 -15.00 21.17 12.71
CA ASN A 174 -15.28 19.80 12.32
C ASN A 174 -15.51 19.74 10.80
N PRO A 175 -14.48 19.35 10.02
CA PRO A 175 -14.64 19.24 8.57
C PRO A 175 -15.60 18.11 8.18
N CYS A 176 -15.97 17.21 9.13
CA CYS A 176 -16.92 16.14 8.90
C CYS A 176 -18.38 16.58 9.14
N ALA A 177 -18.63 17.66 9.87
CA ALA A 177 -20.00 18.16 10.09
C ALA A 177 -20.60 18.79 8.82
N ALA A 178 -19.76 19.34 7.95
CA ALA A 178 -20.19 19.96 6.68
C ALA A 178 -20.48 18.93 5.57
N LYS A 179 -20.22 17.65 5.77
CA LYS A 179 -20.42 16.58 4.78
C LYS A 179 -21.01 15.31 5.40
N ASN A 180 -21.97 15.44 6.29
CA ASN A 180 -22.74 14.28 6.72
C ASN A 180 -23.99 14.15 5.83
N PRO A 181 -23.98 13.27 4.82
CA PRO A 181 -25.13 13.07 3.95
C PRO A 181 -26.33 12.43 4.66
N CYS A 182 -26.16 11.98 5.92
CA CYS A 182 -27.24 11.40 6.73
C CYS A 182 -28.00 12.44 7.62
N ALA A 183 -27.61 13.70 7.58
CA ALA A 183 -28.29 14.76 8.37
C ALA A 183 -29.40 15.48 7.58
N ALA A 184 -29.66 15.05 6.33
CA ALA A 184 -30.78 15.57 5.52
C ALA A 184 -31.90 14.53 5.48
N LYS A 185 -32.65 14.42 6.57
CA LYS A 185 -34.08 14.01 6.60
C LYS A 185 -34.74 14.63 7.81
#